data_59adb40c0d492bf452e2252714dc4bb5
#
_entry.id   59adb40c0d492bf452e2252714dc4bb5
#
_cell.length_a   1.000
_cell.length_b   1.000
_cell.length_c   1.000
_cell.angle_alpha   90.00
_cell.angle_beta   90.00
_cell.angle_gamma   90.00
#
_symmetry.space_group_name_H-M   'P 1'
#
loop_
_entity.id
_entity.type
_entity.pdbx_description
1 polymer ?
#
loop_
_entity_poly.entity_id
_entity_poly.type
_entity_poly.pdbx_seq_one_letter_code
_entity_poly.pdbx_strand_id
1 'polypeptide(L)'
;MSRHILTGSRIRTKRLEIGLKQAAVAQKVGISPAYLNLIEHNKRRIGGKLLLDLAQVLGVDAALLSEGAEATLMASLADAASQEGVGEVGRAEEFAGRYPGWAGVLAAQHDRIKRLEHTVATMTDRMTHDPFLSTSLHEVLSTAASIRSTASILATGEAVEPEWQARFQRNLLEDAKRLADGAGALVSHLDSEGEEDTMLGTPLEALEEFLAARQYHLAEVETGDDIVANEAVQDYVSRYRRDAAAMPLTEFANALQQGADPVQLADQFDVAVSAVLRRVATLPLNEGQEPVGLVVCDGSGTVTFRKPVDGFLVPRFGAACPLWPLYQAMLRPQVPIRAVVEQAGRNTPRFLVYAVAELRNSAGFDAVPIVEATMLMLPESRADVGGGAQPIGSSCRICPRAGCAARREASILASEG
;
A
#
# COMPACT_ATOMS: atom_id res chain seq x y z
N MET A 1 -17.51 -1.47 -31.29
CA MET A 1 -18.24 -0.41 -32.01
C MET A 1 -18.90 0.63 -31.07
N SER A 2 -18.42 0.96 -29.88
CA SER A 2 -19.15 1.81 -28.94
C SER A 2 -18.33 2.86 -28.16
N ARG A 3 -17.20 3.36 -28.66
CA ARG A 3 -16.33 4.29 -27.91
C ARG A 3 -16.79 5.75 -27.83
N HIS A 4 -17.95 6.14 -28.38
CA HIS A 4 -18.39 7.54 -28.43
C HIS A 4 -19.73 7.85 -27.76
N ILE A 5 -20.31 6.91 -27.02
CA ILE A 5 -21.69 7.04 -26.51
C ILE A 5 -21.82 8.06 -25.37
N LEU A 6 -20.75 8.36 -24.65
CA LEU A 6 -20.81 9.23 -23.47
C LEU A 6 -20.33 10.67 -23.67
N THR A 7 -19.58 10.97 -24.72
CA THR A 7 -19.03 12.30 -24.98
C THR A 7 -20.13 13.36 -25.09
N GLY A 8 -21.22 13.06 -25.81
CA GLY A 8 -22.33 14.00 -25.95
C GLY A 8 -23.07 14.24 -24.63
N SER A 9 -23.32 13.21 -23.84
CA SER A 9 -23.93 13.33 -22.53
C SER A 9 -23.07 14.20 -21.59
N ARG A 10 -21.76 14.09 -21.62
CA ARG A 10 -20.83 14.93 -20.84
C ARG A 10 -20.88 16.38 -21.26
N ILE A 11 -20.86 16.65 -22.57
CA ILE A 11 -21.04 17.99 -23.10
C ILE A 11 -22.33 18.61 -22.57
N ARG A 12 -23.42 17.86 -22.58
CA ARG A 12 -24.72 18.31 -22.03
C ARG A 12 -24.65 18.58 -20.54
N THR A 13 -24.13 17.65 -19.76
CA THR A 13 -24.00 17.81 -18.28
C THR A 13 -23.17 19.04 -17.95
N LYS A 14 -22.01 19.20 -18.59
CA LYS A 14 -21.13 20.35 -18.34
C LYS A 14 -21.76 21.67 -18.73
N ARG A 15 -22.45 21.70 -19.87
CA ARG A 15 -23.21 22.88 -20.29
C ARG A 15 -24.29 23.29 -19.25
N LEU A 16 -25.00 22.29 -18.71
CA LEU A 16 -26.03 22.53 -17.68
C LEU A 16 -25.43 23.00 -16.35
N GLU A 17 -24.31 22.43 -15.92
CA GLU A 17 -23.58 22.83 -14.72
C GLU A 17 -23.18 24.29 -14.75
N ILE A 18 -22.68 24.79 -15.91
CA ILE A 18 -22.28 26.18 -16.09
C ILE A 18 -23.43 27.10 -16.53
N GLY A 19 -24.67 26.57 -16.58
CA GLY A 19 -25.90 27.34 -16.85
C GLY A 19 -26.04 27.86 -18.29
N LEU A 20 -25.29 27.33 -19.25
CA LEU A 20 -25.34 27.80 -20.63
C LEU A 20 -26.54 27.21 -21.39
N LYS A 21 -27.23 28.08 -22.16
CA LYS A 21 -28.29 27.63 -23.08
C LYS A 21 -27.66 26.91 -24.29
N GLN A 22 -28.29 25.85 -24.77
CA GLN A 22 -27.84 25.05 -25.91
C GLN A 22 -27.60 25.90 -27.16
N ALA A 23 -28.52 26.85 -27.45
CA ALA A 23 -28.38 27.76 -28.60
C ALA A 23 -27.14 28.66 -28.46
N ALA A 24 -26.81 29.14 -27.27
CA ALA A 24 -25.64 29.98 -27.06
C ALA A 24 -24.31 29.23 -27.25
N VAL A 25 -24.23 27.98 -26.80
CA VAL A 25 -23.05 27.13 -27.05
C VAL A 25 -22.95 26.79 -28.55
N ALA A 26 -24.04 26.41 -29.21
CA ALA A 26 -24.06 26.12 -30.64
C ALA A 26 -23.58 27.31 -31.47
N GLN A 27 -24.02 28.50 -31.13
CA GLN A 27 -23.62 29.74 -31.82
C GLN A 27 -22.09 30.02 -31.65
N LYS A 28 -21.58 29.84 -30.41
CA LYS A 28 -20.14 30.07 -30.13
C LYS A 28 -19.22 29.11 -30.89
N VAL A 29 -19.67 27.88 -31.13
CA VAL A 29 -18.92 26.82 -31.79
C VAL A 29 -19.22 26.78 -33.31
N GLY A 30 -20.13 27.62 -33.81
CA GLY A 30 -20.45 27.74 -35.23
C GLY A 30 -21.28 26.57 -35.80
N ILE A 31 -22.12 25.94 -34.98
CA ILE A 31 -23.01 24.85 -35.41
C ILE A 31 -24.47 25.19 -35.11
N SER A 32 -25.39 24.45 -35.76
CA SER A 32 -26.82 24.64 -35.47
C SER A 32 -27.19 24.07 -34.09
N PRO A 33 -28.16 24.67 -33.37
CA PRO A 33 -28.68 24.11 -32.12
C PRO A 33 -29.22 22.68 -32.28
N ALA A 34 -29.83 22.37 -33.41
CA ALA A 34 -30.30 21.03 -33.72
C ALA A 34 -29.15 20.01 -33.85
N TYR A 35 -28.03 20.44 -34.41
CA TYR A 35 -26.84 19.58 -34.53
C TYR A 35 -26.19 19.35 -33.17
N LEU A 36 -26.09 20.37 -32.33
CA LEU A 36 -25.61 20.23 -30.97
C LEU A 36 -26.53 19.31 -30.14
N ASN A 37 -27.86 19.41 -30.34
CA ASN A 37 -28.79 18.51 -29.68
C ASN A 37 -28.57 17.04 -30.08
N LEU A 38 -28.30 16.75 -31.34
CA LEU A 38 -27.95 15.39 -31.78
C LEU A 38 -26.64 14.88 -31.15
N ILE A 39 -25.65 15.74 -30.97
CA ILE A 39 -24.39 15.42 -30.29
C ILE A 39 -24.68 15.14 -28.83
N GLU A 40 -25.34 16.03 -28.10
CA GLU A 40 -25.66 15.91 -26.67
C GLU A 40 -26.48 14.65 -26.33
N HIS A 41 -27.25 14.14 -27.31
CA HIS A 41 -28.00 12.89 -27.17
C HIS A 41 -27.27 11.68 -27.77
N ASN A 42 -25.98 11.83 -28.10
CA ASN A 42 -25.13 10.78 -28.70
C ASN A 42 -25.67 10.16 -29.99
N LYS A 43 -26.55 10.90 -30.69
CA LYS A 43 -27.09 10.48 -31.99
C LYS A 43 -26.19 10.86 -33.17
N ARG A 44 -25.16 11.69 -32.92
CA ARG A 44 -24.18 12.11 -33.91
C ARG A 44 -22.79 12.08 -33.30
N ARG A 45 -21.81 11.53 -34.04
CA ARG A 45 -20.40 11.52 -33.62
C ARG A 45 -19.81 12.92 -33.72
N ILE A 46 -18.91 13.27 -32.81
CA ILE A 46 -18.18 14.52 -32.80
C ILE A 46 -16.76 14.30 -33.34
N GLY A 47 -16.30 15.19 -34.23
CA GLY A 47 -14.92 15.20 -34.73
C GLY A 47 -13.99 15.93 -33.75
N GLY A 48 -12.69 15.61 -33.80
CA GLY A 48 -11.70 16.13 -32.84
C GLY A 48 -11.67 17.67 -32.77
N LYS A 49 -11.75 18.37 -33.90
CA LYS A 49 -11.77 19.83 -33.92
C LYS A 49 -12.98 20.40 -33.17
N LEU A 50 -14.17 19.88 -33.45
CA LEU A 50 -15.40 20.33 -32.80
C LEU A 50 -15.43 19.99 -31.31
N LEU A 51 -14.78 18.91 -30.91
CA LEU A 51 -14.60 18.55 -29.50
C LEU A 51 -13.71 19.56 -28.77
N LEU A 52 -12.61 19.99 -29.39
CA LEU A 52 -11.74 21.02 -28.86
C LEU A 52 -12.46 22.37 -28.74
N ASP A 53 -13.21 22.78 -29.78
CA ASP A 53 -13.97 24.02 -29.75
C ASP A 53 -15.04 24.02 -28.64
N LEU A 54 -15.73 22.88 -28.43
CA LEU A 54 -16.70 22.71 -27.37
C LEU A 54 -16.01 22.71 -25.97
N ALA A 55 -14.88 22.04 -25.83
CA ALA A 55 -14.10 22.02 -24.59
C ALA A 55 -13.68 23.45 -24.19
N GLN A 56 -13.21 24.24 -25.14
CA GLN A 56 -12.83 25.63 -24.91
C GLN A 56 -14.03 26.50 -24.51
N VAL A 57 -15.19 26.36 -25.16
CA VAL A 57 -16.41 27.11 -24.81
C VAL A 57 -16.97 26.69 -23.43
N LEU A 58 -16.79 25.44 -23.04
CA LEU A 58 -17.23 24.87 -21.75
C LEU A 58 -16.19 25.06 -20.65
N GLY A 59 -15.00 25.58 -20.95
CA GLY A 59 -13.93 25.82 -19.96
C GLY A 59 -13.37 24.55 -19.33
N VAL A 60 -13.29 23.46 -20.10
CA VAL A 60 -12.78 22.16 -19.64
C VAL A 60 -11.71 21.63 -20.59
N ASP A 61 -10.84 20.76 -20.09
CA ASP A 61 -9.90 20.04 -20.92
C ASP A 61 -10.64 19.07 -21.87
N ALA A 62 -10.24 19.04 -23.16
CA ALA A 62 -10.82 18.13 -24.14
C ALA A 62 -10.63 16.66 -23.75
N ALA A 63 -9.58 16.33 -23.01
CA ALA A 63 -9.34 15.00 -22.46
C ALA A 63 -10.44 14.59 -21.46
N LEU A 64 -11.00 15.52 -20.68
CA LEU A 64 -12.11 15.27 -19.77
C LEU A 64 -13.44 14.98 -20.50
N LEU A 65 -13.57 15.46 -21.73
CA LEU A 65 -14.71 15.16 -22.59
C LEU A 65 -14.48 13.88 -23.43
N SER A 66 -13.24 13.40 -23.52
CA SER A 66 -12.84 12.24 -24.29
C SER A 66 -12.60 10.97 -23.46
N GLU A 67 -11.99 9.97 -24.01
CA GLU A 67 -11.94 8.57 -23.59
C GLU A 67 -11.32 8.26 -22.20
N GLY A 68 -10.43 9.08 -21.66
CA GLY A 68 -9.69 8.72 -20.43
C GLY A 68 -10.56 8.62 -19.16
N ALA A 69 -11.44 9.60 -18.94
CA ALA A 69 -12.38 9.59 -17.79
C ALA A 69 -13.45 8.49 -17.90
N GLU A 70 -13.73 8.03 -19.12
CA GLU A 70 -14.65 6.93 -19.39
C GLU A 70 -14.07 5.58 -19.02
N ALA A 71 -12.81 5.35 -19.35
CA ALA A 71 -12.12 4.10 -19.02
C ALA A 71 -12.04 3.89 -17.50
N THR A 72 -11.71 4.94 -16.74
CA THR A 72 -11.65 4.88 -15.27
C THR A 72 -13.03 4.64 -14.65
N LEU A 73 -14.06 5.38 -15.11
CA LEU A 73 -15.44 5.18 -14.65
C LEU A 73 -15.92 3.76 -14.94
N MET A 74 -15.65 3.26 -16.13
CA MET A 74 -16.03 1.91 -16.53
C MET A 74 -15.30 0.85 -15.72
N ALA A 75 -14.01 1.05 -15.45
CA ALA A 75 -13.23 0.17 -14.60
C ALA A 75 -13.80 0.10 -13.18
N SER A 76 -14.09 1.26 -12.56
CA SER A 76 -14.68 1.32 -11.21
C SER A 76 -16.07 0.67 -11.15
N LEU A 77 -16.92 0.84 -12.18
CA LEU A 77 -18.24 0.20 -12.23
C LEU A 77 -18.14 -1.31 -12.44
N ALA A 78 -17.25 -1.76 -13.32
CA ALA A 78 -17.04 -3.19 -13.55
C ALA A 78 -16.49 -3.88 -12.31
N ASP A 79 -15.59 -3.24 -11.61
CA ASP A 79 -15.01 -3.69 -10.36
C ASP A 79 -16.09 -3.79 -9.26
N ALA A 80 -16.92 -2.75 -9.08
CA ALA A 80 -18.02 -2.76 -8.15
C ALA A 80 -19.03 -3.90 -8.44
N ALA A 81 -19.39 -4.10 -9.71
CA ALA A 81 -20.31 -5.17 -10.10
C ALA A 81 -19.72 -6.57 -9.88
N SER A 82 -18.41 -6.73 -10.12
CA SER A 82 -17.70 -7.99 -9.89
C SER A 82 -17.65 -8.35 -8.41
N GLN A 83 -17.43 -7.38 -7.54
CA GLN A 83 -17.32 -7.59 -6.08
C GLN A 83 -18.66 -8.01 -5.45
N GLU A 84 -19.75 -7.41 -5.90
CA GLU A 84 -21.10 -7.73 -5.38
C GLU A 84 -21.72 -8.97 -6.06
N GLY A 85 -20.98 -9.66 -6.93
CA GLY A 85 -21.47 -10.86 -7.62
C GLY A 85 -22.62 -10.58 -8.59
N VAL A 86 -22.75 -9.34 -9.05
CA VAL A 86 -23.80 -8.95 -9.99
C VAL A 86 -23.44 -9.46 -11.39
N GLY A 87 -24.24 -10.38 -11.93
CA GLY A 87 -24.00 -11.03 -13.22
C GLY A 87 -24.09 -10.11 -14.45
N GLU A 88 -24.30 -8.82 -14.28
CA GLU A 88 -24.51 -7.85 -15.36
C GLU A 88 -23.27 -6.95 -15.64
N VAL A 89 -22.07 -7.39 -15.29
CA VAL A 89 -20.82 -6.64 -15.54
C VAL A 89 -20.72 -6.14 -16.99
N GLY A 90 -21.15 -6.95 -17.96
CA GLY A 90 -21.17 -6.59 -19.37
C GLY A 90 -22.14 -5.46 -19.75
N ARG A 91 -23.00 -5.01 -18.83
CA ARG A 91 -23.96 -3.90 -19.05
C ARG A 91 -23.52 -2.58 -18.43
N ALA A 92 -22.34 -2.52 -17.83
CA ALA A 92 -21.83 -1.29 -17.23
C ALA A 92 -21.81 -0.12 -18.22
N GLU A 93 -21.44 -0.36 -19.49
CA GLU A 93 -21.48 0.66 -20.56
C GLU A 93 -22.90 1.18 -20.84
N GLU A 94 -23.88 0.27 -20.92
CA GLU A 94 -25.29 0.64 -21.14
C GLU A 94 -25.82 1.45 -19.96
N PHE A 95 -25.49 1.04 -18.74
CA PHE A 95 -25.87 1.73 -17.52
C PHE A 95 -25.26 3.13 -17.44
N ALA A 96 -23.94 3.26 -17.66
CA ALA A 96 -23.25 4.54 -17.64
C ALA A 96 -23.74 5.49 -18.74
N GLY A 97 -24.07 4.94 -19.93
CA GLY A 97 -24.66 5.72 -21.02
C GLY A 97 -26.08 6.20 -20.73
N ARG A 98 -26.89 5.40 -20.06
CA ARG A 98 -28.30 5.71 -19.76
C ARG A 98 -28.45 6.58 -18.53
N TYR A 99 -27.59 6.40 -17.52
CA TYR A 99 -27.67 7.07 -16.23
C TYR A 99 -26.29 7.61 -15.79
N PRO A 100 -25.67 8.54 -16.53
CA PRO A 100 -24.29 8.97 -16.26
C PRO A 100 -24.08 9.57 -14.86
N GLY A 101 -25.08 10.29 -14.33
CA GLY A 101 -25.04 10.83 -12.97
C GLY A 101 -24.99 9.74 -11.89
N TRP A 102 -25.85 8.71 -12.04
CA TRP A 102 -25.85 7.59 -11.10
C TRP A 102 -24.60 6.72 -11.24
N ALA A 103 -24.08 6.54 -12.43
CA ALA A 103 -22.82 5.84 -12.67
C ALA A 103 -21.66 6.54 -11.95
N GLY A 104 -21.60 7.86 -12.03
CA GLY A 104 -20.61 8.66 -11.29
C GLY A 104 -20.74 8.55 -9.78
N VAL A 105 -21.97 8.57 -9.25
CA VAL A 105 -22.23 8.37 -7.81
C VAL A 105 -21.76 6.99 -7.35
N LEU A 106 -22.10 5.92 -8.07
CA LEU A 106 -21.69 4.55 -7.75
C LEU A 106 -20.17 4.38 -7.76
N ALA A 107 -19.49 4.89 -8.79
CA ALA A 107 -18.03 4.85 -8.85
C ALA A 107 -17.40 5.60 -7.67
N ALA A 108 -17.87 6.81 -7.38
CA ALA A 108 -17.37 7.60 -6.26
C ALA A 108 -17.60 6.93 -4.89
N GLN A 109 -18.76 6.28 -4.69
CA GLN A 109 -19.03 5.51 -3.46
C GLN A 109 -18.14 4.27 -3.37
N HIS A 110 -17.95 3.55 -4.47
CA HIS A 110 -17.06 2.40 -4.51
C HIS A 110 -15.61 2.78 -4.17
N ASP A 111 -15.08 3.84 -4.77
CA ASP A 111 -13.75 4.36 -4.45
C ASP A 111 -13.64 4.84 -2.99
N ARG A 112 -14.73 5.41 -2.44
CA ARG A 112 -14.79 5.79 -1.02
C ARG A 112 -14.76 4.56 -0.11
N ILE A 113 -15.52 3.52 -0.43
CA ILE A 113 -15.52 2.25 0.31
C ILE A 113 -14.11 1.65 0.32
N LYS A 114 -13.45 1.56 -0.84
CA LYS A 114 -12.06 1.08 -0.92
C LYS A 114 -11.11 1.85 -0.01
N ARG A 115 -11.19 3.18 -0.03
CA ARG A 115 -10.34 4.01 0.86
C ARG A 115 -10.64 3.75 2.34
N LEU A 116 -11.93 3.65 2.72
CA LEU A 116 -12.32 3.36 4.09
C LEU A 116 -11.86 1.98 4.55
N GLU A 117 -11.98 0.97 3.70
CA GLU A 117 -11.48 -0.38 4.01
C GLU A 117 -9.97 -0.43 4.17
N HIS A 118 -9.24 0.27 3.30
CA HIS A 118 -7.80 0.41 3.46
C HIS A 118 -7.45 1.10 4.78
N THR A 119 -8.15 2.18 5.13
CA THR A 119 -7.96 2.89 6.40
C THR A 119 -8.26 1.99 7.59
N VAL A 120 -9.39 1.25 7.57
CA VAL A 120 -9.75 0.31 8.65
C VAL A 120 -8.73 -0.81 8.77
N ALA A 121 -8.27 -1.37 7.65
CA ALA A 121 -7.24 -2.41 7.67
C ALA A 121 -5.93 -1.89 8.28
N THR A 122 -5.50 -0.68 7.89
CA THR A 122 -4.28 -0.05 8.43
C THR A 122 -4.42 0.27 9.93
N MET A 123 -5.56 0.83 10.35
CA MET A 123 -5.81 1.12 11.77
C MET A 123 -5.88 -0.17 12.59
N THR A 124 -6.52 -1.22 12.09
CA THR A 124 -6.61 -2.51 12.79
C THR A 124 -5.24 -3.15 12.96
N ASP A 125 -4.41 -3.11 11.91
CA ASP A 125 -3.04 -3.61 11.96
C ASP A 125 -2.22 -2.82 13.01
N ARG A 126 -2.34 -1.50 13.03
CA ARG A 126 -1.69 -0.61 13.99
C ARG A 126 -2.13 -0.91 15.43
N MET A 127 -3.44 -0.87 15.71
CA MET A 127 -4.00 -1.12 17.06
C MET A 127 -3.65 -2.51 17.59
N THR A 128 -3.48 -3.49 16.73
CA THR A 128 -3.22 -4.88 17.17
C THR A 128 -1.73 -5.15 17.42
N HIS A 129 -0.87 -4.45 16.71
CA HIS A 129 0.57 -4.74 16.69
C HIS A 129 1.46 -3.54 17.03
N ASP A 130 0.87 -2.43 17.50
CA ASP A 130 1.63 -1.29 17.99
C ASP A 130 2.43 -1.71 19.26
N PRO A 131 3.76 -1.71 19.21
CA PRO A 131 4.60 -2.12 20.33
C PRO A 131 4.41 -1.20 21.54
N PHE A 132 4.16 0.10 21.31
CA PHE A 132 3.94 1.06 22.39
C PHE A 132 2.61 0.80 23.07
N LEU A 133 1.52 0.62 22.32
CA LEU A 133 0.21 0.28 22.89
C LEU A 133 0.28 -1.03 23.67
N SER A 134 0.90 -2.06 23.09
CA SER A 134 1.05 -3.37 23.77
C SER A 134 1.84 -3.25 25.07
N THR A 135 2.98 -2.55 25.04
CA THR A 135 3.84 -2.37 26.22
C THR A 135 3.15 -1.52 27.29
N SER A 136 2.55 -0.40 26.91
CA SER A 136 1.85 0.51 27.82
C SER A 136 0.63 -0.14 28.47
N LEU A 137 -0.16 -0.91 27.69
CA LEU A 137 -1.28 -1.68 28.25
C LEU A 137 -0.80 -2.76 29.24
N HIS A 138 0.31 -3.44 28.92
CA HIS A 138 0.89 -4.44 29.82
C HIS A 138 1.38 -3.79 31.12
N GLU A 139 2.03 -2.63 31.04
CA GLU A 139 2.47 -1.87 32.22
C GLU A 139 1.30 -1.40 33.08
N VAL A 140 0.24 -0.84 32.47
CA VAL A 140 -1.01 -0.44 33.14
C VAL A 140 -1.64 -1.62 33.86
N LEU A 141 -1.78 -2.79 33.20
CA LEU A 141 -2.36 -3.99 33.79
C LEU A 141 -1.50 -4.55 34.93
N SER A 142 -0.17 -4.56 34.75
CA SER A 142 0.77 -5.02 35.77
C SER A 142 0.73 -4.15 37.03
N THR A 143 0.74 -2.82 36.85
CA THR A 143 0.65 -1.84 37.93
C THR A 143 -0.70 -1.92 38.64
N ALA A 144 -1.81 -2.06 37.92
CA ALA A 144 -3.14 -2.27 38.51
C ALA A 144 -3.21 -3.59 39.34
N ALA A 145 -2.57 -4.66 38.84
CA ALA A 145 -2.49 -5.92 39.60
C ALA A 145 -1.67 -5.78 40.89
N SER A 146 -0.56 -5.03 40.89
CA SER A 146 0.26 -4.69 42.03
C SER A 146 -0.54 -3.91 43.10
N ILE A 147 -1.25 -2.85 42.64
CA ILE A 147 -2.14 -2.06 43.50
C ILE A 147 -3.20 -2.95 44.16
N ARG A 148 -3.88 -3.79 43.37
CA ARG A 148 -4.89 -4.70 43.88
C ARG A 148 -4.34 -5.68 44.92
N SER A 149 -3.16 -6.25 44.66
CA SER A 149 -2.50 -7.17 45.57
C SER A 149 -2.15 -6.50 46.92
N THR A 150 -1.51 -5.33 46.85
CA THR A 150 -1.12 -4.55 48.05
C THR A 150 -2.34 -4.07 48.82
N ALA A 151 -3.38 -3.60 48.15
CA ALA A 151 -4.64 -3.21 48.78
C ALA A 151 -5.35 -4.40 49.45
N SER A 152 -5.33 -5.60 48.82
CA SER A 152 -5.89 -6.82 49.42
C SER A 152 -5.19 -7.21 50.74
N ILE A 153 -3.87 -7.12 50.78
CA ILE A 153 -3.09 -7.40 52.02
C ILE A 153 -3.49 -6.43 53.11
N LEU A 154 -3.64 -5.15 52.80
CA LEU A 154 -4.05 -4.14 53.80
C LEU A 154 -5.51 -4.32 54.27
N ALA A 155 -6.38 -4.88 53.43
CA ALA A 155 -7.80 -5.07 53.68
C ALA A 155 -8.13 -6.35 54.46
N THR A 156 -7.22 -7.34 54.57
CA THR A 156 -7.47 -8.61 55.26
C THR A 156 -7.61 -8.50 56.78
N GLY A 157 -7.34 -7.33 57.36
CA GLY A 157 -7.54 -7.07 58.79
C GLY A 157 -6.58 -7.84 59.74
N GLU A 158 -5.63 -8.59 59.21
CA GLU A 158 -4.54 -9.14 59.99
C GLU A 158 -3.64 -7.99 60.47
N ALA A 159 -3.16 -8.08 61.75
CA ALA A 159 -2.30 -7.06 62.34
C ALA A 159 -0.95 -7.01 61.62
N VAL A 160 -0.85 -6.16 60.60
CA VAL A 160 0.42 -5.85 59.92
C VAL A 160 1.20 -4.90 60.80
N GLU A 161 2.48 -5.19 61.04
CA GLU A 161 3.35 -4.27 61.80
C GLU A 161 3.35 -2.87 61.21
N PRO A 162 3.38 -1.81 62.04
CA PRO A 162 3.24 -0.41 61.55
C PRO A 162 4.28 -0.01 60.48
N GLU A 163 5.48 -0.56 60.54
CA GLU A 163 6.55 -0.31 59.59
C GLU A 163 6.19 -0.88 58.21
N TRP A 164 5.66 -2.10 58.15
CA TRP A 164 5.20 -2.73 56.92
C TRP A 164 3.95 -2.08 56.36
N GLN A 165 3.04 -1.64 57.22
CA GLN A 165 1.85 -0.90 56.81
C GLN A 165 2.23 0.41 56.12
N ALA A 166 3.16 1.18 56.71
CA ALA A 166 3.66 2.42 56.08
C ALA A 166 4.39 2.16 54.75
N ARG A 167 5.08 1.04 54.63
CA ARG A 167 5.75 0.63 53.39
C ARG A 167 4.73 0.26 52.30
N PHE A 168 3.72 -0.52 52.63
CA PHE A 168 2.65 -0.86 51.65
C PHE A 168 1.86 0.34 51.21
N GLN A 169 1.57 1.30 52.10
CA GLN A 169 0.90 2.54 51.73
C GLN A 169 1.74 3.39 50.76
N ARG A 170 3.06 3.47 50.98
CA ARG A 170 3.95 4.19 50.02
C ARG A 170 3.99 3.52 48.64
N ASN A 171 4.15 2.19 48.62
CA ASN A 171 4.15 1.43 47.38
C ASN A 171 2.83 1.64 46.61
N LEU A 172 1.71 1.62 47.33
CA LEU A 172 0.39 1.84 46.74
C LEU A 172 0.24 3.23 46.13
N LEU A 173 0.79 4.25 46.79
CA LEU A 173 0.80 5.62 46.29
C LEU A 173 1.70 5.76 45.04
N GLU A 174 2.89 5.13 45.06
CA GLU A 174 3.82 5.14 43.91
C GLU A 174 3.25 4.38 42.73
N ASP A 175 2.65 3.23 42.93
CA ASP A 175 2.00 2.46 41.87
C ASP A 175 0.77 3.16 41.34
N ALA A 176 -0.03 3.85 42.15
CA ALA A 176 -1.15 4.65 41.72
C ALA A 176 -0.70 5.84 40.80
N LYS A 177 0.41 6.47 41.20
CA LYS A 177 1.01 7.54 40.37
C LYS A 177 1.52 6.98 39.06
N ARG A 178 2.26 5.87 39.05
CA ARG A 178 2.74 5.21 37.82
C ARG A 178 1.60 4.80 36.92
N LEU A 179 0.49 4.29 37.47
CA LEU A 179 -0.71 3.96 36.71
C LEU A 179 -1.32 5.20 36.04
N ALA A 180 -1.40 6.32 36.74
CA ALA A 180 -1.93 7.57 36.20
C ALA A 180 -1.03 8.12 35.07
N ASP A 181 0.30 8.12 35.29
CA ASP A 181 1.28 8.58 34.31
C ASP A 181 1.25 7.70 33.04
N GLY A 182 1.18 6.36 33.20
CA GLY A 182 1.10 5.41 32.09
C GLY A 182 -0.23 5.53 31.31
N ALA A 183 -1.34 5.71 32.02
CA ALA A 183 -2.64 5.95 31.36
C ALA A 183 -2.66 7.31 30.62
N GLY A 184 -2.04 8.34 31.19
CA GLY A 184 -1.91 9.65 30.55
C GLY A 184 -1.06 9.59 29.27
N ALA A 185 0.05 8.87 29.30
CA ALA A 185 0.89 8.62 28.13
C ALA A 185 0.15 7.87 27.01
N LEU A 186 -0.68 6.87 27.40
CA LEU A 186 -1.50 6.13 26.44
C LEU A 186 -2.55 7.03 25.77
N VAL A 187 -3.25 7.87 26.56
CA VAL A 187 -4.22 8.83 26.03
C VAL A 187 -3.52 9.82 25.10
N SER A 188 -2.39 10.40 25.52
CA SER A 188 -1.63 11.32 24.65
C SER A 188 -1.19 10.65 23.34
N HIS A 189 -0.78 9.37 23.38
CA HIS A 189 -0.44 8.61 22.18
C HIS A 189 -1.64 8.42 21.25
N LEU A 190 -2.82 8.12 21.80
CA LEU A 190 -4.05 7.97 21.02
C LEU A 190 -4.57 9.30 20.45
N ASP A 191 -4.43 10.41 21.22
CA ASP A 191 -4.88 11.74 20.81
C ASP A 191 -3.92 12.39 19.78
N SER A 192 -2.61 12.11 19.85
CA SER A 192 -1.61 12.61 18.89
C SER A 192 -1.72 12.00 17.50
N GLU A 193 -2.55 10.99 17.31
CA GLU A 193 -2.80 10.36 16.00
C GLU A 193 -3.45 11.28 14.96
N GLY A 194 -3.80 12.51 15.31
CA GLY A 194 -4.42 13.50 14.41
C GLY A 194 -3.49 14.56 13.82
N GLU A 195 -2.37 14.89 14.45
CA GLU A 195 -1.60 16.09 14.07
C GLU A 195 -0.06 16.00 14.11
N GLU A 196 0.57 14.96 14.69
CA GLU A 196 2.04 14.87 14.77
C GLU A 196 2.61 13.46 14.58
N ASP A 197 2.66 13.01 13.34
CA ASP A 197 3.36 11.78 12.91
C ASP A 197 4.91 11.94 12.91
N THR A 198 5.45 13.02 13.51
CA THR A 198 6.83 13.44 13.30
C THR A 198 7.80 13.24 14.47
N MET A 199 7.36 12.86 15.67
CA MET A 199 8.29 12.85 16.84
C MET A 199 8.57 11.50 17.50
N LEU A 200 7.92 10.40 17.10
CA LEU A 200 8.22 9.04 17.60
C LEU A 200 8.26 7.98 16.49
N GLY A 201 8.56 8.38 15.26
CA GLY A 201 8.71 7.47 14.13
C GLY A 201 9.82 6.44 14.39
N THR A 202 9.53 5.18 14.12
CA THR A 202 10.59 4.16 14.14
C THR A 202 11.66 4.50 13.11
N PRO A 203 12.91 4.04 13.26
CA PRO A 203 13.95 4.24 12.24
C PRO A 203 13.52 3.80 10.84
N LEU A 204 12.64 2.79 10.75
CA LEU A 204 12.06 2.31 9.51
C LEU A 204 11.10 3.34 8.89
N GLU A 205 10.25 3.98 9.69
CA GLU A 205 9.30 5.01 9.21
C GLU A 205 10.04 6.25 8.70
N ALA A 206 11.07 6.70 9.43
CA ALA A 206 11.91 7.80 8.97
C ALA A 206 12.64 7.48 7.65
N LEU A 207 13.07 6.23 7.46
CA LEU A 207 13.63 5.76 6.20
C LEU A 207 12.60 5.74 5.08
N GLU A 208 11.39 5.23 5.36
CA GLU A 208 10.30 5.17 4.38
C GLU A 208 9.88 6.56 3.90
N GLU A 209 9.73 7.52 4.80
CA GLU A 209 9.40 8.91 4.47
C GLU A 209 10.51 9.56 3.61
N PHE A 210 11.77 9.39 4.02
CA PHE A 210 12.92 9.89 3.27
C PHE A 210 12.96 9.34 1.84
N LEU A 211 12.68 8.06 1.65
CA LEU A 211 12.71 7.39 0.35
C LEU A 211 11.45 7.69 -0.48
N ALA A 212 10.28 7.76 0.15
CA ALA A 212 9.03 8.09 -0.54
C ALA A 212 9.09 9.50 -1.16
N ALA A 213 9.65 10.49 -0.45
CA ALA A 213 9.86 11.84 -0.96
C ALA A 213 10.78 11.87 -2.21
N ARG A 214 11.60 10.85 -2.43
CA ARG A 214 12.51 10.67 -3.56
C ARG A 214 12.04 9.58 -4.55
N GLN A 215 10.82 9.10 -4.41
CA GLN A 215 10.28 8.00 -5.22
C GLN A 215 11.18 6.75 -5.22
N TYR A 216 11.90 6.51 -4.11
CA TYR A 216 12.87 5.41 -3.92
C TYR A 216 14.06 5.43 -4.89
N HIS A 217 14.29 6.52 -5.61
CA HIS A 217 15.45 6.73 -6.47
C HIS A 217 16.33 7.86 -5.91
N LEU A 218 17.61 7.57 -5.67
CA LEU A 218 18.56 8.52 -5.11
C LEU A 218 19.45 9.09 -6.22
N ALA A 219 18.93 10.07 -6.95
CA ALA A 219 19.63 10.70 -8.07
C ALA A 219 20.97 11.30 -7.67
N GLU A 220 21.06 11.84 -6.45
CA GLU A 220 22.29 12.40 -5.88
C GLU A 220 23.39 11.34 -5.76
N VAL A 221 23.03 10.11 -5.35
CA VAL A 221 24.00 9.00 -5.26
C VAL A 221 24.45 8.53 -6.64
N GLU A 222 23.56 8.53 -7.63
CA GLU A 222 23.90 8.17 -9.01
C GLU A 222 24.88 9.16 -9.65
N THR A 223 24.85 10.42 -9.25
CA THR A 223 25.80 11.46 -9.70
C THR A 223 27.08 11.54 -8.88
N GLY A 224 27.15 10.79 -7.77
CA GLY A 224 28.32 10.74 -6.89
C GLY A 224 28.28 11.75 -5.74
N ASP A 225 27.16 12.42 -5.52
CA ASP A 225 26.97 13.37 -4.44
C ASP A 225 26.71 12.67 -3.09
N ASP A 226 27.06 13.34 -2.01
CA ASP A 226 26.83 12.85 -0.65
C ASP A 226 25.47 13.28 -0.14
N ILE A 227 24.76 12.32 0.49
CA ILE A 227 23.50 12.57 1.20
C ILE A 227 23.79 12.66 2.69
N VAL A 228 23.43 13.80 3.29
CA VAL A 228 23.48 13.98 4.75
C VAL A 228 22.16 13.48 5.33
N ALA A 229 22.20 12.43 6.14
CA ALA A 229 21.03 11.81 6.72
C ALA A 229 21.33 11.21 8.11
N ASN A 230 20.29 10.78 8.83
CA ASN A 230 20.44 10.08 10.10
C ASN A 230 21.04 8.66 9.92
N GLU A 231 21.44 8.02 11.01
CA GLU A 231 22.16 6.73 10.99
C GLU A 231 21.39 5.63 10.23
N ALA A 232 20.07 5.52 10.43
CA ALA A 232 19.23 4.52 9.76
C ALA A 232 19.19 4.70 8.23
N VAL A 233 19.14 5.95 7.76
CA VAL A 233 19.18 6.29 6.33
C VAL A 233 20.59 6.09 5.76
N GLN A 234 21.65 6.35 6.53
CA GLN A 234 23.03 6.17 6.08
C GLN A 234 23.35 4.71 5.72
N ASP A 235 22.86 3.74 6.48
CA ASP A 235 23.04 2.32 6.16
C ASP A 235 22.37 1.97 4.82
N TYR A 236 21.17 2.46 4.59
CA TYR A 236 20.48 2.28 3.31
C TYR A 236 21.22 2.95 2.15
N VAL A 237 21.65 4.22 2.31
CA VAL A 237 22.41 4.98 1.30
C VAL A 237 23.72 4.26 0.97
N SER A 238 24.41 3.73 1.98
CA SER A 238 25.65 2.96 1.80
C SER A 238 25.43 1.69 0.99
N ARG A 239 24.31 0.99 1.20
CA ARG A 239 23.90 -0.17 0.42
C ARG A 239 23.53 0.23 -1.00
N TYR A 240 22.70 1.26 -1.15
CA TYR A 240 22.33 1.81 -2.47
C TYR A 240 23.56 2.18 -3.29
N ARG A 241 24.54 2.89 -2.69
CA ARG A 241 25.79 3.29 -3.36
C ARG A 241 26.59 2.08 -3.87
N ARG A 242 26.66 1.00 -3.09
CA ARG A 242 27.32 -0.24 -3.53
C ARG A 242 26.57 -0.90 -4.69
N ASP A 243 25.24 -0.98 -4.60
CA ASP A 243 24.39 -1.56 -5.65
C ASP A 243 24.50 -0.70 -6.94
N ALA A 244 24.50 0.64 -6.84
CA ALA A 244 24.64 1.56 -7.97
C ALA A 244 26.01 1.50 -8.63
N ALA A 245 27.08 1.40 -7.84
CA ALA A 245 28.45 1.27 -8.36
C ALA A 245 28.67 -0.06 -9.10
N ALA A 246 28.10 -1.16 -8.59
CA ALA A 246 28.18 -2.47 -9.23
C ALA A 246 27.28 -2.59 -10.47
N MET A 247 26.17 -1.88 -10.50
CA MET A 247 25.16 -1.91 -11.57
C MET A 247 24.82 -0.49 -12.03
N PRO A 248 25.68 0.16 -12.86
CA PRO A 248 25.45 1.52 -13.35
C PRO A 248 24.10 1.66 -14.04
N LEU A 249 23.42 2.79 -13.79
CA LEU A 249 22.00 2.99 -14.14
C LEU A 249 21.70 2.67 -15.61
N THR A 250 22.48 3.24 -16.54
CA THR A 250 22.23 3.09 -17.98
C THR A 250 22.46 1.66 -18.46
N GLU A 251 23.55 1.04 -18.03
CA GLU A 251 23.90 -0.33 -18.42
C GLU A 251 22.89 -1.34 -17.88
N PHE A 252 22.50 -1.17 -16.60
CA PHE A 252 21.53 -2.03 -15.95
C PHE A 252 20.12 -1.89 -16.56
N ALA A 253 19.66 -0.65 -16.81
CA ALA A 253 18.38 -0.41 -17.45
C ALA A 253 18.31 -1.01 -18.86
N ASN A 254 19.39 -0.91 -19.64
CA ASN A 254 19.46 -1.52 -20.98
C ASN A 254 19.41 -3.06 -20.91
N ALA A 255 20.13 -3.68 -19.98
CA ALA A 255 20.12 -5.13 -19.84
C ALA A 255 18.73 -5.63 -19.40
N LEU A 256 18.06 -4.92 -18.50
CA LEU A 256 16.70 -5.21 -18.07
C LEU A 256 15.69 -5.11 -19.24
N GLN A 257 15.81 -4.08 -20.10
CA GLN A 257 14.95 -3.90 -21.27
C GLN A 257 15.14 -5.01 -22.32
N GLN A 258 16.31 -5.63 -22.38
CA GLN A 258 16.57 -6.79 -23.25
C GLN A 258 15.88 -8.09 -22.76
N GLY A 259 15.19 -8.05 -21.63
CA GLY A 259 14.41 -9.17 -21.10
C GLY A 259 15.22 -10.13 -20.23
N ALA A 260 16.42 -9.75 -19.78
CA ALA A 260 17.19 -10.57 -18.86
C ALA A 260 16.45 -10.72 -17.52
N ASP A 261 16.37 -11.94 -16.99
CA ASP A 261 15.81 -12.20 -15.69
C ASP A 261 16.77 -11.82 -14.54
N PRO A 262 16.30 -11.68 -13.29
CA PRO A 262 17.17 -11.28 -12.18
C PRO A 262 18.41 -12.18 -11.94
N VAL A 263 18.35 -13.47 -12.27
CA VAL A 263 19.50 -14.37 -12.12
C VAL A 263 20.54 -14.10 -13.21
N GLN A 264 20.09 -13.93 -14.46
CA GLN A 264 20.97 -13.56 -15.57
C GLN A 264 21.65 -12.21 -15.34
N LEU A 265 20.91 -11.22 -14.79
CA LEU A 265 21.47 -9.94 -14.42
C LEU A 265 22.50 -10.07 -13.29
N ALA A 266 22.24 -10.92 -12.30
CA ALA A 266 23.19 -11.18 -11.21
C ALA A 266 24.52 -11.75 -11.75
N ASP A 267 24.43 -12.72 -12.66
CA ASP A 267 25.61 -13.30 -13.32
C ASP A 267 26.34 -12.27 -14.20
N GLN A 268 25.59 -11.45 -14.96
CA GLN A 268 26.18 -10.45 -15.86
C GLN A 268 26.97 -9.36 -15.12
N PHE A 269 26.45 -8.93 -13.95
CA PHE A 269 27.08 -7.85 -13.16
C PHE A 269 27.92 -8.36 -11.99
N ASP A 270 28.09 -9.67 -11.85
CA ASP A 270 28.83 -10.33 -10.76
C ASP A 270 28.38 -9.86 -9.37
N VAL A 271 27.06 -9.88 -9.15
CA VAL A 271 26.42 -9.44 -7.90
C VAL A 271 25.43 -10.51 -7.39
N ALA A 272 25.07 -10.40 -6.12
CA ALA A 272 24.02 -11.23 -5.53
C ALA A 272 22.64 -10.92 -6.14
N VAL A 273 21.78 -11.94 -6.24
CA VAL A 273 20.40 -11.76 -6.79
C VAL A 273 19.62 -10.72 -5.98
N SER A 274 19.77 -10.68 -4.65
CA SER A 274 19.10 -9.66 -3.81
C SER A 274 19.50 -8.22 -4.18
N ALA A 275 20.76 -8.00 -4.60
CA ALA A 275 21.22 -6.71 -5.08
C ALA A 275 20.50 -6.30 -6.38
N VAL A 276 20.32 -7.25 -7.29
CA VAL A 276 19.53 -7.04 -8.52
C VAL A 276 18.09 -6.69 -8.19
N LEU A 277 17.43 -7.42 -7.26
CA LEU A 277 16.05 -7.12 -6.87
C LEU A 277 15.91 -5.71 -6.29
N ARG A 278 16.85 -5.30 -5.43
CA ARG A 278 16.90 -3.93 -4.90
C ARG A 278 17.14 -2.91 -6.01
N ARG A 279 18.06 -3.19 -6.93
CA ARG A 279 18.37 -2.27 -8.04
C ARG A 279 17.18 -2.03 -8.94
N VAL A 280 16.44 -3.08 -9.30
CA VAL A 280 15.18 -2.96 -10.07
C VAL A 280 14.18 -2.07 -9.33
N ALA A 281 14.06 -2.22 -8.01
CA ALA A 281 13.14 -1.43 -7.22
C ALA A 281 13.52 0.06 -7.09
N THR A 282 14.78 0.40 -7.33
CA THR A 282 15.31 1.77 -7.21
C THR A 282 15.51 2.48 -8.55
N LEU A 283 15.16 1.86 -9.68
CA LEU A 283 15.18 2.52 -10.98
C LEU A 283 14.19 3.68 -11.02
N PRO A 284 14.52 4.78 -11.73
CA PRO A 284 13.58 5.85 -11.96
C PRO A 284 12.37 5.34 -12.76
N LEU A 285 11.18 5.83 -12.41
CA LEU A 285 9.94 5.49 -13.12
C LEU A 285 9.86 6.30 -14.42
N ASN A 286 9.65 5.61 -15.54
CA ASN A 286 9.29 6.26 -16.80
C ASN A 286 7.80 6.63 -16.79
N GLU A 287 7.43 7.63 -17.62
CA GLU A 287 6.02 8.02 -17.77
C GLU A 287 5.15 6.80 -18.17
N GLY A 288 4.06 6.59 -17.44
CA GLY A 288 3.12 5.50 -17.67
C GLY A 288 3.54 4.13 -17.16
N GLN A 289 4.68 4.00 -16.47
CA GLN A 289 5.06 2.75 -15.80
C GLN A 289 4.50 2.70 -14.38
N GLU A 290 3.89 1.56 -14.03
CA GLU A 290 3.51 1.28 -12.65
C GLU A 290 4.74 1.01 -11.79
N PRO A 291 4.74 1.49 -10.53
CA PRO A 291 5.84 1.21 -9.60
C PRO A 291 5.94 -0.28 -9.28
N VAL A 292 7.13 -0.73 -8.90
CA VAL A 292 7.36 -2.07 -8.36
C VAL A 292 7.50 -2.00 -6.85
N GLY A 293 7.07 -3.07 -6.16
CA GLY A 293 7.22 -3.20 -4.72
C GLY A 293 8.47 -3.98 -4.33
N LEU A 294 9.00 -3.72 -3.12
CA LEU A 294 10.10 -4.47 -2.54
C LEU A 294 9.88 -4.66 -1.04
N VAL A 295 10.09 -5.87 -0.56
CA VAL A 295 10.07 -6.19 0.87
C VAL A 295 11.32 -6.95 1.24
N VAL A 296 11.92 -6.57 2.37
CA VAL A 296 13.07 -7.25 2.96
C VAL A 296 12.70 -7.66 4.39
N CYS A 297 13.03 -8.87 4.78
CA CYS A 297 12.92 -9.32 6.16
C CYS A 297 14.19 -10.01 6.64
N ASP A 298 14.39 -10.01 7.96
CA ASP A 298 15.46 -10.75 8.60
C ASP A 298 15.07 -12.20 8.90
N GLY A 299 15.97 -12.96 9.52
CA GLY A 299 15.76 -14.37 9.88
C GLY A 299 14.67 -14.62 10.93
N SER A 300 14.19 -13.59 11.63
CA SER A 300 13.02 -13.66 12.52
C SER A 300 11.69 -13.55 11.77
N GLY A 301 11.74 -13.15 10.50
CA GLY A 301 10.58 -12.83 9.67
C GLY A 301 10.09 -11.39 9.85
N THR A 302 10.80 -10.58 10.63
CA THR A 302 10.49 -9.16 10.79
C THR A 302 10.83 -8.41 9.52
N VAL A 303 9.86 -7.62 9.00
CA VAL A 303 10.07 -6.76 7.85
C VAL A 303 10.96 -5.58 8.25
N THR A 304 12.15 -5.52 7.66
CA THR A 304 13.17 -4.50 7.92
C THR A 304 13.19 -3.40 6.86
N PHE A 305 12.57 -3.64 5.72
CA PHE A 305 12.42 -2.66 4.64
C PHE A 305 11.18 -2.97 3.80
N ARG A 306 10.48 -1.92 3.39
CA ARG A 306 9.38 -2.03 2.42
C ARG A 306 9.33 -0.84 1.48
N LYS A 307 9.11 -1.13 0.21
CA LYS A 307 8.66 -0.21 -0.81
C LYS A 307 7.26 -0.64 -1.23
N PRO A 308 6.22 0.16 -0.96
CA PRO A 308 4.84 -0.22 -1.29
C PRO A 308 4.63 -0.29 -2.81
N VAL A 309 3.63 -1.06 -3.22
CA VAL A 309 3.10 -1.11 -4.58
C VAL A 309 1.58 -1.24 -4.50
N ASP A 310 0.87 -0.54 -5.36
CA ASP A 310 -0.59 -0.56 -5.36
C ASP A 310 -1.14 -1.97 -5.56
N GLY A 311 -2.12 -2.34 -4.76
CA GLY A 311 -2.75 -3.65 -4.80
C GLY A 311 -2.02 -4.75 -4.03
N PHE A 312 -0.81 -4.54 -3.51
CA PHE A 312 -0.13 -5.49 -2.64
C PHE A 312 0.01 -4.92 -1.22
N LEU A 313 -0.85 -5.39 -0.32
CA LEU A 313 -0.85 -4.92 1.06
C LEU A 313 0.28 -5.59 1.86
N VAL A 314 1.26 -4.81 2.29
CA VAL A 314 2.31 -5.23 3.23
C VAL A 314 1.91 -4.75 4.62
N PRO A 315 1.77 -5.64 5.63
CA PRO A 315 1.46 -5.23 6.99
C PRO A 315 2.49 -4.23 7.51
N ARG A 316 2.01 -3.20 8.18
CA ARG A 316 2.89 -2.21 8.82
C ARG A 316 3.44 -2.74 10.14
N PHE A 317 2.59 -3.41 10.88
CA PHE A 317 2.89 -4.05 12.15
C PHE A 317 2.48 -5.52 12.10
N GLY A 318 3.12 -6.34 12.94
CA GLY A 318 2.82 -7.75 13.04
C GLY A 318 3.34 -8.60 11.88
N ALA A 319 2.90 -9.84 11.84
CA ALA A 319 3.43 -10.83 10.93
C ALA A 319 2.64 -10.87 9.62
N ALA A 320 3.33 -10.77 8.50
CA ALA A 320 2.76 -10.99 7.18
C ALA A 320 2.34 -12.46 6.97
N CYS A 321 1.62 -12.71 5.88
CA CYS A 321 1.14 -14.05 5.56
C CYS A 321 2.31 -15.04 5.36
N PRO A 322 2.34 -16.17 6.08
CA PRO A 322 3.43 -17.15 5.99
C PRO A 322 3.57 -17.82 4.62
N LEU A 323 2.58 -17.66 3.75
CA LEU A 323 2.60 -18.20 2.39
C LEU A 323 3.35 -17.30 1.38
N TRP A 324 3.88 -16.15 1.80
CA TRP A 324 4.64 -15.31 0.91
C TRP A 324 5.93 -16.01 0.42
N PRO A 325 6.28 -15.85 -0.85
CA PRO A 325 7.55 -16.32 -1.37
C PRO A 325 8.77 -15.81 -0.60
N LEU A 326 8.65 -14.63 0.05
CA LEU A 326 9.65 -14.07 0.97
C LEU A 326 10.07 -15.08 2.06
N TYR A 327 9.09 -15.66 2.76
CA TYR A 327 9.35 -16.62 3.84
C TYR A 327 9.71 -18.02 3.31
N GLN A 328 9.18 -18.38 2.15
CA GLN A 328 9.58 -19.63 1.48
C GLN A 328 11.05 -19.61 1.06
N ALA A 329 11.59 -18.44 0.67
CA ALA A 329 12.99 -18.28 0.33
C ALA A 329 13.92 -18.58 1.51
N MET A 330 13.52 -18.26 2.75
CA MET A 330 14.31 -18.54 3.95
C MET A 330 14.50 -20.04 4.22
N LEU A 331 13.59 -20.90 3.72
CA LEU A 331 13.70 -22.35 3.82
C LEU A 331 14.71 -22.95 2.83
N ARG A 332 15.14 -22.16 1.83
CA ARG A 332 16.11 -22.56 0.82
C ARG A 332 17.03 -21.38 0.45
N PRO A 333 17.90 -20.96 1.37
CA PRO A 333 18.80 -19.84 1.12
C PRO A 333 19.60 -20.03 -0.17
N GLN A 334 19.87 -18.92 -0.87
CA GLN A 334 20.59 -18.83 -2.15
C GLN A 334 19.88 -19.49 -3.34
N VAL A 335 18.65 -20.02 -3.17
CA VAL A 335 17.86 -20.57 -4.27
C VAL A 335 16.73 -19.60 -4.59
N PRO A 336 16.82 -18.85 -5.69
CA PRO A 336 15.78 -17.87 -6.06
C PRO A 336 14.44 -18.53 -6.33
N ILE A 337 13.37 -17.81 -5.98
CA ILE A 337 11.98 -18.17 -6.26
C ILE A 337 11.43 -17.20 -7.31
N ARG A 338 10.78 -17.74 -8.33
CA ARG A 338 9.89 -17.03 -9.22
C ARG A 338 8.49 -17.59 -9.05
N ALA A 339 7.51 -16.76 -8.73
CA ALA A 339 6.13 -17.18 -8.53
C ALA A 339 5.16 -16.11 -9.01
N VAL A 340 3.99 -16.51 -9.47
CA VAL A 340 2.84 -15.64 -9.64
C VAL A 340 1.99 -15.75 -8.39
N VAL A 341 1.71 -14.64 -7.75
CA VAL A 341 0.89 -14.58 -6.54
C VAL A 341 -0.35 -13.73 -6.74
N GLU A 342 -1.41 -14.08 -6.02
CA GLU A 342 -2.66 -13.34 -5.95
C GLU A 342 -3.00 -13.10 -4.50
N GLN A 343 -3.00 -11.83 -4.08
CA GLN A 343 -3.25 -11.50 -2.69
C GLN A 343 -4.75 -11.48 -2.42
N ALA A 344 -5.20 -12.26 -1.43
CA ALA A 344 -6.60 -12.32 -1.04
C ALA A 344 -7.10 -10.96 -0.55
N GLY A 345 -8.15 -10.47 -1.17
CA GLY A 345 -8.78 -9.19 -0.92
C GLY A 345 -10.01 -9.03 -1.82
N ARG A 346 -10.60 -7.85 -1.86
CA ARG A 346 -11.74 -7.58 -2.75
C ARG A 346 -11.29 -7.41 -4.21
N ASN A 347 -10.16 -6.77 -4.44
CA ASN A 347 -9.42 -6.82 -5.70
C ASN A 347 -8.26 -7.75 -5.50
N THR A 348 -8.13 -8.74 -6.35
CA THR A 348 -7.07 -9.73 -6.32
C THR A 348 -6.07 -9.50 -7.45
N PRO A 349 -5.30 -8.38 -7.43
CA PRO A 349 -4.32 -8.16 -8.47
C PRO A 349 -3.24 -9.23 -8.40
N ARG A 350 -2.78 -9.62 -9.55
CA ARG A 350 -1.73 -10.62 -9.70
C ARG A 350 -0.37 -9.94 -9.81
N PHE A 351 0.61 -10.55 -9.17
CA PHE A 351 1.98 -10.07 -9.19
C PHE A 351 2.93 -11.18 -9.60
N LEU A 352 3.86 -10.86 -10.47
CA LEU A 352 5.06 -11.67 -10.63
C LEU A 352 6.03 -11.32 -9.51
N VAL A 353 6.44 -12.33 -8.75
CA VAL A 353 7.29 -12.14 -7.58
C VAL A 353 8.60 -12.89 -7.78
N TYR A 354 9.70 -12.21 -7.48
CA TYR A 354 11.02 -12.82 -7.33
C TYR A 354 11.43 -12.71 -5.86
N ALA A 355 11.87 -13.80 -5.26
CA ALA A 355 12.31 -13.81 -3.87
C ALA A 355 13.59 -14.64 -3.72
N VAL A 356 14.49 -14.18 -2.87
CA VAL A 356 15.72 -14.88 -2.50
C VAL A 356 16.08 -14.57 -1.05
N ALA A 357 16.59 -15.57 -0.33
CA ALA A 357 17.20 -15.36 0.97
C ALA A 357 18.72 -15.58 0.86
N GLU A 358 19.49 -14.72 1.47
CA GLU A 358 20.94 -14.73 1.45
C GLU A 358 21.51 -14.59 2.85
N LEU A 359 22.72 -15.07 3.04
CA LEU A 359 23.46 -14.93 4.28
C LEU A 359 24.28 -13.64 4.23
N ARG A 360 24.03 -12.74 5.19
CA ARG A 360 24.88 -11.57 5.44
C ARG A 360 25.94 -11.96 6.46
N ASN A 361 27.17 -11.46 6.28
CA ASN A 361 28.29 -11.67 7.21
C ASN A 361 28.63 -13.16 7.47
N SER A 362 29.07 -13.86 6.44
CA SER A 362 29.62 -15.21 6.57
C SER A 362 31.16 -15.21 6.68
N ALA A 363 31.74 -14.20 7.28
CA ALA A 363 33.20 -14.04 7.37
C ALA A 363 33.78 -14.85 8.57
N GLY A 364 34.01 -16.16 8.36
CA GLY A 364 34.70 -17.03 9.29
C GLY A 364 33.82 -18.04 10.03
N PHE A 365 34.45 -19.03 10.66
CA PHE A 365 33.75 -20.13 11.32
C PHE A 365 32.94 -19.70 12.57
N ASP A 366 33.36 -18.60 13.22
CA ASP A 366 32.75 -18.10 14.44
C ASP A 366 31.74 -16.98 14.21
N ALA A 367 31.52 -16.57 12.95
CA ALA A 367 30.56 -15.50 12.63
C ALA A 367 29.11 -16.07 12.66
N VAL A 368 28.23 -15.36 13.37
CA VAL A 368 26.81 -15.71 13.38
C VAL A 368 26.21 -15.30 12.04
N PRO A 369 25.68 -16.25 11.24
CA PRO A 369 25.08 -15.95 9.95
C PRO A 369 23.78 -15.17 10.16
N ILE A 370 23.65 -14.02 9.50
CA ILE A 370 22.41 -13.25 9.45
C ILE A 370 21.71 -13.58 8.13
N VAL A 371 20.52 -14.18 8.20
CA VAL A 371 19.68 -14.44 7.03
C VAL A 371 18.87 -13.18 6.72
N GLU A 372 18.92 -12.75 5.46
CA GLU A 372 18.07 -11.68 4.94
C GLU A 372 17.34 -12.20 3.70
N ALA A 373 16.01 -12.10 3.69
CA ALA A 373 15.21 -12.43 2.51
C ALA A 373 14.70 -11.17 1.84
N THR A 374 14.79 -11.12 0.52
CA THR A 374 14.37 -10.00 -0.33
C THR A 374 13.32 -10.51 -1.32
N MET A 375 12.22 -9.78 -1.46
CA MET A 375 11.13 -10.08 -2.40
C MET A 375 10.78 -8.85 -3.23
N LEU A 376 10.90 -8.96 -4.55
CA LEU A 376 10.48 -7.96 -5.52
C LEU A 376 9.10 -8.34 -6.07
N MET A 377 8.20 -7.37 -6.18
CA MET A 377 6.84 -7.54 -6.68
C MET A 377 6.61 -6.68 -7.92
N LEU A 378 6.32 -7.31 -9.04
CA LEU A 378 6.01 -6.65 -10.31
C LEU A 378 4.51 -6.79 -10.59
N PRO A 379 3.76 -5.70 -10.78
CA PRO A 379 2.37 -5.75 -11.22
C PRO A 379 2.21 -6.50 -12.55
N GLU A 380 1.04 -7.08 -12.78
CA GLU A 380 0.72 -7.82 -14.02
C GLU A 380 0.92 -6.98 -15.29
N SER A 381 0.71 -5.67 -15.22
CA SER A 381 1.00 -4.73 -16.31
C SER A 381 2.48 -4.68 -16.74
N ARG A 382 3.40 -5.08 -15.87
CA ARG A 382 4.85 -5.03 -16.10
C ARG A 382 5.48 -6.39 -16.41
N ALA A 383 4.72 -7.47 -16.31
CA ALA A 383 5.25 -8.82 -16.49
C ALA A 383 4.18 -9.74 -17.08
N ASP A 384 4.61 -10.68 -17.91
CA ASP A 384 3.74 -11.77 -18.34
C ASP A 384 3.52 -12.73 -17.16
N VAL A 385 2.32 -12.69 -16.58
CA VAL A 385 1.89 -13.53 -15.45
C VAL A 385 1.09 -14.74 -15.90
N GLY A 386 1.44 -15.33 -17.04
CA GLY A 386 0.84 -16.59 -17.51
C GLY A 386 0.94 -17.70 -16.45
N GLY A 387 -0.12 -18.51 -16.33
CA GLY A 387 -0.16 -19.66 -15.41
C GLY A 387 -1.04 -19.47 -14.18
N GLY A 388 -1.04 -20.47 -13.28
CA GLY A 388 -1.81 -20.44 -12.02
C GLY A 388 -1.14 -19.53 -10.99
N ALA A 389 -1.92 -18.66 -10.35
CA ALA A 389 -1.45 -17.83 -9.26
C ALA A 389 -1.54 -18.58 -7.92
N GLN A 390 -0.51 -18.42 -7.08
CA GLN A 390 -0.54 -18.89 -5.69
C GLN A 390 -1.35 -17.91 -4.86
N PRO A 391 -2.47 -18.33 -4.24
CA PRO A 391 -3.26 -17.46 -3.40
C PRO A 391 -2.54 -17.22 -2.06
N ILE A 392 -2.30 -15.96 -1.73
CA ILE A 392 -1.67 -15.53 -0.48
C ILE A 392 -2.56 -14.51 0.25
N GLY A 393 -2.28 -14.20 1.50
CA GLY A 393 -2.92 -13.14 2.26
C GLY A 393 -1.97 -11.96 2.49
N SER A 394 -2.46 -10.91 3.14
CA SER A 394 -1.64 -9.85 3.74
C SER A 394 -1.18 -10.26 5.16
N SER A 395 -2.06 -10.17 6.14
CA SER A 395 -1.94 -10.78 7.47
C SER A 395 -3.16 -11.67 7.76
N CYS A 396 -3.08 -12.59 8.72
CA CYS A 396 -4.19 -13.49 9.00
C CYS A 396 -5.45 -12.74 9.49
N ARG A 397 -5.25 -11.65 10.24
CA ARG A 397 -6.33 -10.90 10.86
C ARG A 397 -7.26 -10.19 9.88
N ILE A 398 -6.73 -9.72 8.76
CA ILE A 398 -7.49 -9.01 7.72
C ILE A 398 -7.60 -9.81 6.41
N CYS A 399 -7.26 -11.10 6.43
CA CYS A 399 -7.35 -11.96 5.25
C CYS A 399 -8.73 -12.60 5.15
N PRO A 400 -9.52 -12.30 4.11
CA PRO A 400 -10.88 -12.84 3.95
C PRO A 400 -10.90 -14.31 3.53
N ARG A 401 -9.76 -14.91 3.21
CA ARG A 401 -9.67 -16.27 2.67
C ARG A 401 -10.18 -17.29 3.68
N ALA A 402 -11.21 -18.06 3.34
CA ALA A 402 -11.68 -19.19 4.11
C ALA A 402 -10.78 -20.43 3.92
N GLY A 403 -10.76 -21.35 4.91
CA GLY A 403 -10.10 -22.66 4.79
C GLY A 403 -8.59 -22.64 4.56
N CYS A 404 -7.87 -21.63 5.07
CA CYS A 404 -6.42 -21.54 4.91
C CYS A 404 -5.69 -22.41 5.94
N ALA A 405 -4.90 -23.40 5.47
CA ALA A 405 -4.11 -24.30 6.34
C ALA A 405 -3.01 -23.56 7.13
N ALA A 406 -2.57 -22.38 6.65
CA ALA A 406 -1.55 -21.56 7.31
C ALA A 406 -2.15 -20.45 8.20
N ARG A 407 -3.46 -20.47 8.46
CA ARG A 407 -4.12 -19.46 9.30
C ARG A 407 -3.66 -19.58 10.76
N ARG A 408 -3.23 -18.47 11.34
CA ARG A 408 -2.74 -18.37 12.72
C ARG A 408 -3.74 -17.73 13.69
N GLU A 409 -4.65 -16.91 13.17
CA GLU A 409 -5.63 -16.18 13.98
C GLU A 409 -6.94 -15.96 13.19
N ALA A 410 -8.03 -15.68 13.92
CA ALA A 410 -9.32 -15.37 13.30
C ALA A 410 -9.24 -14.09 12.46
N SER A 411 -9.91 -14.09 11.30
CA SER A 411 -10.03 -12.90 10.46
C SER A 411 -11.25 -12.08 10.88
N ILE A 412 -11.09 -10.77 10.91
CA ILE A 412 -12.21 -9.83 11.10
C ILE A 412 -13.04 -9.63 9.81
N LEU A 413 -12.52 -10.08 8.67
CA LEU A 413 -13.16 -9.97 7.36
C LEU A 413 -13.71 -11.32 6.84
N ALA A 414 -13.42 -12.44 7.51
CA ALA A 414 -14.02 -13.71 7.15
C ALA A 414 -15.50 -13.68 7.55
N SER A 415 -16.42 -13.81 6.60
CA SER A 415 -17.80 -14.11 6.90
C SER A 415 -17.85 -15.44 7.66
N GLU A 416 -18.44 -15.44 8.83
CA GLU A 416 -18.83 -16.68 9.49
C GLU A 416 -19.76 -17.43 8.53
N GLY A 417 -19.23 -18.52 7.96
CA GLY A 417 -19.98 -19.43 7.11
C GLY A 417 -20.77 -20.43 7.94
#